data_8d6d55342ad3dae6b186d8f749d97c91
#
_entry.id   8d6d55342ad3dae6b186d8f749d97c91
#
_cell.length_a   1.000
_cell.length_b   1.000
_cell.length_c   1.000
_cell.angle_alpha   90.00
_cell.angle_beta   90.00
_cell.angle_gamma   90.00
#
_symmetry.space_group_name_H-M   'P 1'
#
loop_
_entity.id
_entity.type
_entity.pdbx_description
1 polymer ?
#
loop_
_entity_poly.entity_id
_entity_poly.type
_entity_poly.pdbx_seq_one_letter_code
_entity_poly.pdbx_strand_id
1 'polypeptide(L)'
;MHRIGAHVSISGGLDKAVEATVRMGGNALQIFSSSPRMWFSSLPPKSVTEQFNNLCETHDVRPVFIHAKYLINLGSDKKELVKKSIQSLKFDMQVGGMIKAKGVIVHLGSHLGRGFSTIQEQLVNSIKEILQDSPAGVELIIENSAGQKGKICSQLSEISLLLSTIDDSRLKWCYDTCHGWGAGISFGKDWENTLHQFDLVKSLVCLHINDSKGVFGGGLDRHENLGEGKMGLKELGKFVNYPAFNNLPLITEAPGFEDKGPDKKEPGDIKIFSCMI
;
A
#
# COMPACT_ATOMS: atom_id res chain seq x y z
N MET A 1 2.15 -17.40 11.37
CA MET A 1 3.31 -16.47 11.40
C MET A 1 3.10 -15.47 10.29
N HIS A 2 3.16 -14.18 10.59
CA HIS A 2 2.98 -13.13 9.58
C HIS A 2 4.09 -13.18 8.51
N ARG A 3 3.74 -12.80 7.30
CA ARG A 3 4.70 -12.43 6.27
C ARG A 3 5.10 -10.97 6.51
N ILE A 4 6.40 -10.71 6.62
CA ILE A 4 6.93 -9.39 6.99
C ILE A 4 7.85 -8.91 5.89
N GLY A 5 7.71 -7.64 5.53
CA GLY A 5 8.54 -7.04 4.50
C GLY A 5 8.61 -5.53 4.57
N ALA A 6 9.17 -4.95 3.54
CA ALA A 6 9.33 -3.52 3.41
C ALA A 6 9.11 -3.04 1.98
N HIS A 7 8.89 -1.74 1.83
CA HIS A 7 8.99 -1.07 0.54
C HIS A 7 10.46 -0.91 0.16
N VAL A 8 10.90 -1.64 -0.85
CA VAL A 8 12.31 -1.73 -1.25
C VAL A 8 12.54 -1.06 -2.60
N SER A 9 13.66 -0.38 -2.72
CA SER A 9 14.08 0.24 -3.97
C SER A 9 14.39 -0.80 -5.05
N ILE A 10 13.93 -0.55 -6.27
CA ILE A 10 14.31 -1.32 -7.47
C ILE A 10 15.52 -0.74 -8.19
N SER A 11 16.24 0.19 -7.57
CA SER A 11 17.47 0.74 -8.14
C SER A 11 18.52 -0.36 -8.28
N GLY A 12 18.99 -0.55 -9.50
CA GLY A 12 19.93 -1.64 -9.82
C GLY A 12 19.27 -2.92 -10.35
N GLY A 13 17.94 -3.03 -10.33
CA GLY A 13 17.17 -4.17 -10.88
C GLY A 13 16.19 -4.79 -9.90
N LEU A 14 15.22 -5.53 -10.45
CA LEU A 14 14.21 -6.23 -9.64
C LEU A 14 14.83 -7.33 -8.76
N ASP A 15 15.86 -8.02 -9.25
CA ASP A 15 16.63 -9.01 -8.51
C ASP A 15 17.24 -8.43 -7.22
N LYS A 16 17.73 -7.18 -7.29
CA LYS A 16 18.32 -6.50 -6.12
C LYS A 16 17.29 -6.21 -5.03
N ALA A 17 16.03 -6.00 -5.39
CA ALA A 17 14.98 -5.82 -4.40
C ALA A 17 14.72 -7.12 -3.61
N VAL A 18 14.73 -8.29 -4.27
CA VAL A 18 14.61 -9.59 -3.58
C VAL A 18 15.80 -9.85 -2.67
N GLU A 19 17.04 -9.65 -3.17
CA GLU A 19 18.25 -9.80 -2.37
C GLU A 19 18.25 -8.88 -1.13
N ALA A 20 17.80 -7.63 -1.27
CA ALA A 20 17.69 -6.69 -0.17
C ALA A 20 16.66 -7.15 0.87
N THR A 21 15.49 -7.62 0.43
CA THR A 21 14.44 -8.18 1.30
C THR A 21 14.97 -9.36 2.12
N VAL A 22 15.63 -10.31 1.48
CA VAL A 22 16.22 -11.48 2.16
C VAL A 22 17.31 -11.05 3.16
N ARG A 23 18.17 -10.13 2.77
CA ARG A 23 19.24 -9.60 3.65
C ARG A 23 18.68 -8.91 4.90
N MET A 24 17.53 -8.26 4.80
CA MET A 24 16.82 -7.66 5.94
C MET A 24 16.07 -8.68 6.80
N GLY A 25 15.97 -9.95 6.36
CA GLY A 25 15.20 -10.99 7.04
C GLY A 25 13.70 -10.96 6.71
N GLY A 26 13.30 -10.22 5.69
CA GLY A 26 11.93 -10.16 5.20
C GLY A 26 11.57 -11.35 4.32
N ASN A 27 10.26 -11.64 4.24
CA ASN A 27 9.68 -12.68 3.38
C ASN A 27 8.41 -12.20 2.66
N ALA A 28 8.14 -10.89 2.68
CA ALA A 28 7.20 -10.17 1.84
C ALA A 28 7.90 -8.96 1.22
N LEU A 29 7.39 -8.43 0.13
CA LEU A 29 8.07 -7.37 -0.61
C LEU A 29 7.08 -6.39 -1.22
N GLN A 30 7.36 -5.10 -1.10
CA GLN A 30 6.71 -4.05 -1.87
C GLN A 30 7.74 -3.26 -2.67
N ILE A 31 7.40 -2.95 -3.92
CA ILE A 31 8.27 -2.20 -4.83
C ILE A 31 7.46 -1.20 -5.66
N PHE A 32 8.11 -0.23 -6.28
CA PHE A 32 7.56 0.45 -7.44
C PHE A 32 7.72 -0.41 -8.70
N SER A 33 6.77 -0.33 -9.63
CA SER A 33 6.87 -1.00 -10.95
C SER A 33 7.95 -0.37 -11.85
N SER A 34 8.23 0.91 -11.61
CA SER A 34 9.19 1.76 -12.34
C SER A 34 9.48 3.02 -11.52
N SER A 35 10.25 3.97 -12.06
CA SER A 35 10.51 5.24 -11.34
C SER A 35 9.19 5.94 -10.94
N PRO A 36 8.97 6.24 -9.66
CA PRO A 36 7.73 6.86 -9.19
C PRO A 36 7.55 8.32 -9.64
N ARG A 37 8.57 8.91 -10.25
CA ARG A 37 8.57 10.30 -10.76
C ARG A 37 8.21 10.39 -12.25
N MET A 38 8.03 9.26 -12.93
CA MET A 38 7.75 9.21 -14.38
C MET A 38 6.39 8.57 -14.63
N TRP A 39 5.57 9.22 -15.48
CA TRP A 39 4.25 8.70 -15.85
C TRP A 39 4.31 7.37 -16.60
N PHE A 40 5.27 7.24 -17.51
CA PHE A 40 5.36 6.10 -18.42
C PHE A 40 6.76 5.47 -18.38
N SER A 41 6.78 4.18 -18.52
CA SER A 41 7.98 3.34 -18.66
C SER A 41 7.67 2.23 -19.68
N SER A 42 8.70 1.55 -20.16
CA SER A 42 8.55 0.30 -20.89
C SER A 42 8.30 -0.86 -19.93
N LEU A 43 7.56 -1.85 -20.36
CA LEU A 43 7.43 -3.11 -19.63
C LEU A 43 8.80 -3.76 -19.44
N PRO A 44 9.06 -4.37 -18.30
CA PRO A 44 10.32 -5.09 -18.09
C PRO A 44 10.43 -6.28 -19.05
N PRO A 45 11.64 -6.60 -19.54
CA PRO A 45 11.86 -7.77 -20.37
C PRO A 45 11.42 -9.06 -19.65
N LYS A 46 10.91 -10.04 -20.42
CA LYS A 46 10.44 -11.31 -19.88
C LYS A 46 11.52 -12.03 -19.07
N SER A 47 12.77 -12.02 -19.54
CA SER A 47 13.91 -12.61 -18.82
C SER A 47 14.13 -12.00 -17.44
N VAL A 48 13.92 -10.70 -17.29
CA VAL A 48 14.05 -10.00 -16.00
C VAL A 48 12.94 -10.41 -15.05
N THR A 49 11.70 -10.50 -15.53
CA THR A 49 10.56 -10.91 -14.69
C THR A 49 10.62 -12.39 -14.31
N GLU A 50 11.09 -13.26 -15.21
CA GLU A 50 11.33 -14.68 -14.91
C GLU A 50 12.41 -14.87 -13.86
N GLN A 51 13.54 -14.15 -13.97
CA GLN A 51 14.59 -14.15 -12.96
C GLN A 51 14.07 -13.68 -11.60
N PHE A 52 13.32 -12.58 -11.56
CA PHE A 52 12.68 -12.08 -10.35
C PHE A 52 11.77 -13.13 -9.71
N ASN A 53 10.89 -13.73 -10.49
CA ASN A 53 9.96 -14.76 -10.01
C ASN A 53 10.68 -15.98 -9.43
N ASN A 54 11.75 -16.44 -10.09
CA ASN A 54 12.58 -17.55 -9.62
C ASN A 54 13.29 -17.23 -8.29
N LEU A 55 13.81 -16.00 -8.15
CA LEU A 55 14.42 -15.57 -6.89
C LEU A 55 13.40 -15.48 -5.75
N CYS A 56 12.22 -14.92 -6.02
CA CYS A 56 11.13 -14.88 -5.04
C CYS A 56 10.72 -16.29 -4.58
N GLU A 57 10.65 -17.25 -5.51
CA GLU A 57 10.33 -18.64 -5.20
C GLU A 57 11.45 -19.31 -4.40
N THR A 58 12.69 -19.16 -4.82
CA THR A 58 13.87 -19.75 -4.16
C THR A 58 14.02 -19.26 -2.71
N HIS A 59 13.72 -18.01 -2.45
CA HIS A 59 13.88 -17.40 -1.13
C HIS A 59 12.57 -17.28 -0.33
N ASP A 60 11.47 -17.85 -0.83
CA ASP A 60 10.13 -17.75 -0.22
C ASP A 60 9.69 -16.30 0.07
N VAL A 61 9.98 -15.37 -0.85
CA VAL A 61 9.58 -13.96 -0.74
C VAL A 61 8.20 -13.78 -1.39
N ARG A 62 7.15 -13.91 -0.61
CA ARG A 62 5.73 -13.75 -0.99
C ARG A 62 4.91 -13.25 0.20
N PRO A 63 3.83 -12.46 0.00
CA PRO A 63 3.43 -11.87 -1.27
C PRO A 63 4.37 -10.75 -1.73
N VAL A 64 4.30 -10.44 -3.04
CA VAL A 64 4.87 -9.24 -3.63
C VAL A 64 3.76 -8.25 -3.91
N PHE A 65 3.95 -6.99 -3.55
CA PHE A 65 3.07 -5.87 -3.90
C PHE A 65 3.79 -4.87 -4.78
N ILE A 66 3.05 -4.21 -5.65
CA ILE A 66 3.49 -3.00 -6.32
C ILE A 66 2.81 -1.82 -5.62
N HIS A 67 3.55 -0.80 -5.22
CA HIS A 67 2.98 0.48 -4.87
C HIS A 67 2.86 1.37 -6.12
N ALA A 68 1.69 1.96 -6.34
CA ALA A 68 1.48 2.86 -7.47
C ALA A 68 2.24 4.19 -7.26
N LYS A 69 2.46 4.90 -8.36
CA LYS A 69 3.22 6.15 -8.37
C LYS A 69 2.49 7.28 -7.62
N TYR A 70 3.22 8.15 -6.96
CA TYR A 70 2.69 9.34 -6.26
C TYR A 70 1.95 10.34 -7.17
N LEU A 71 2.12 10.22 -8.48
CA LEU A 71 1.49 11.10 -9.47
C LEU A 71 0.00 10.82 -9.68
N ILE A 72 -0.49 9.65 -9.25
CA ILE A 72 -1.87 9.20 -9.43
C ILE A 72 -2.85 10.15 -8.74
N ASN A 73 -3.86 10.59 -9.48
CA ASN A 73 -5.01 11.31 -8.93
C ASN A 73 -6.27 11.04 -9.76
N LEU A 74 -7.02 10.02 -9.34
CA LEU A 74 -8.30 9.67 -9.97
C LEU A 74 -9.43 10.64 -9.60
N GLY A 75 -9.24 11.45 -8.53
CA GLY A 75 -10.19 12.46 -8.10
C GLY A 75 -9.94 13.86 -8.67
N SER A 76 -9.07 14.03 -9.66
CA SER A 76 -8.80 15.33 -10.27
C SER A 76 -9.97 15.82 -11.14
N ASP A 77 -10.14 17.14 -11.22
CA ASP A 77 -11.03 17.82 -12.18
C ASP A 77 -10.43 17.87 -13.60
N LYS A 78 -9.11 17.66 -13.72
CA LYS A 78 -8.39 17.64 -14.99
C LYS A 78 -8.50 16.28 -15.64
N LYS A 79 -9.37 16.15 -16.67
CA LYS A 79 -9.61 14.88 -17.39
C LYS A 79 -8.31 14.21 -17.87
N GLU A 80 -7.34 14.99 -18.38
CA GLU A 80 -6.04 14.47 -18.82
C GLU A 80 -5.22 13.85 -17.70
N LEU A 81 -5.30 14.40 -16.49
CA LEU A 81 -4.63 13.84 -15.32
C LEU A 81 -5.28 12.50 -14.89
N VAL A 82 -6.62 12.45 -14.90
CA VAL A 82 -7.36 11.20 -14.63
C VAL A 82 -7.00 10.13 -15.65
N LYS A 83 -7.01 10.46 -16.94
CA LYS A 83 -6.62 9.54 -18.03
C LYS A 83 -5.20 9.00 -17.86
N LYS A 84 -4.23 9.87 -17.57
CA LYS A 84 -2.85 9.46 -17.29
C LYS A 84 -2.75 8.58 -16.05
N SER A 85 -3.53 8.86 -15.02
CA SER A 85 -3.60 8.06 -13.79
C SER A 85 -4.12 6.65 -14.09
N ILE A 86 -5.20 6.53 -14.86
CA ILE A 86 -5.76 5.24 -15.29
C ILE A 86 -4.72 4.46 -16.11
N GLN A 87 -4.09 5.08 -17.11
CA GLN A 87 -3.07 4.43 -17.93
C GLN A 87 -1.86 3.95 -17.11
N SER A 88 -1.42 4.76 -16.14
CA SER A 88 -0.33 4.39 -15.25
C SER A 88 -0.70 3.20 -14.37
N LEU A 89 -1.92 3.15 -13.83
CA LEU A 89 -2.40 2.02 -13.03
C LEU A 89 -2.55 0.75 -13.88
N LYS A 90 -3.08 0.84 -15.09
CA LYS A 90 -3.14 -0.31 -16.03
C LYS A 90 -1.73 -0.85 -16.31
N PHE A 91 -0.74 0.03 -16.48
CA PHE A 91 0.67 -0.38 -16.62
C PHE A 91 1.18 -1.10 -15.36
N ASP A 92 0.92 -0.56 -14.15
CA ASP A 92 1.35 -1.17 -12.90
C ASP A 92 0.69 -2.55 -12.71
N MET A 93 -0.59 -2.70 -13.08
CA MET A 93 -1.31 -3.98 -13.06
C MET A 93 -0.71 -5.00 -14.05
N GLN A 94 -0.32 -4.57 -15.26
CA GLN A 94 0.36 -5.43 -16.24
C GLN A 94 1.72 -5.93 -15.70
N VAL A 95 2.53 -5.02 -15.15
CA VAL A 95 3.79 -5.42 -14.50
C VAL A 95 3.51 -6.39 -13.36
N GLY A 96 2.45 -6.13 -12.56
CA GLY A 96 2.00 -7.01 -11.49
C GLY A 96 1.74 -8.44 -11.98
N GLY A 97 1.07 -8.60 -13.12
CA GLY A 97 0.87 -9.91 -13.75
C GLY A 97 2.18 -10.60 -14.14
N MET A 98 3.13 -9.85 -14.68
CA MET A 98 4.43 -10.39 -15.13
C MET A 98 5.30 -10.88 -13.96
N ILE A 99 5.28 -10.18 -12.82
CA ILE A 99 6.07 -10.54 -11.63
C ILE A 99 5.28 -11.36 -10.60
N LYS A 100 4.08 -11.83 -10.95
CA LYS A 100 3.20 -12.60 -10.06
C LYS A 100 2.93 -11.85 -8.74
N ALA A 101 2.78 -10.52 -8.81
CA ALA A 101 2.42 -9.73 -7.65
C ALA A 101 1.00 -10.07 -7.17
N LYS A 102 0.77 -10.01 -5.87
CA LYS A 102 -0.56 -10.13 -5.26
C LYS A 102 -1.47 -8.99 -5.73
N GLY A 103 -0.93 -7.78 -5.82
CA GLY A 103 -1.69 -6.63 -6.28
C GLY A 103 -0.90 -5.34 -6.35
N VAL A 104 -1.62 -4.28 -6.76
CA VAL A 104 -1.14 -2.90 -6.86
C VAL A 104 -1.82 -2.06 -5.80
N ILE A 105 -1.06 -1.54 -4.85
CA ILE A 105 -1.52 -0.65 -3.77
C ILE A 105 -1.50 0.78 -4.28
N VAL A 106 -2.57 1.55 -4.05
CA VAL A 106 -2.72 2.89 -4.59
C VAL A 106 -3.45 3.85 -3.68
N HIS A 107 -2.90 5.06 -3.54
CA HIS A 107 -3.67 6.23 -3.10
C HIS A 107 -4.47 6.79 -4.27
N LEU A 108 -5.78 6.95 -4.10
CA LEU A 108 -6.66 7.43 -5.17
C LEU A 108 -6.48 8.93 -5.49
N GLY A 109 -5.65 9.64 -4.71
CA GLY A 109 -5.32 11.04 -4.91
C GLY A 109 -6.16 11.98 -4.06
N SER A 110 -6.61 13.09 -4.65
CA SER A 110 -7.36 14.15 -3.95
C SER A 110 -8.51 14.67 -4.79
N HIS A 111 -9.63 14.96 -4.12
CA HIS A 111 -10.80 15.62 -4.74
C HIS A 111 -10.65 17.14 -4.87
N LEU A 112 -9.51 17.71 -4.42
CA LEU A 112 -9.18 19.14 -4.57
C LEU A 112 -10.26 20.10 -4.07
N GLY A 113 -10.92 19.76 -2.95
CA GLY A 113 -11.98 20.56 -2.34
C GLY A 113 -13.39 20.32 -2.87
N ARG A 114 -13.59 19.50 -3.91
CA ARG A 114 -14.91 19.21 -4.48
C ARG A 114 -15.81 18.34 -3.61
N GLY A 115 -15.21 17.59 -2.67
CA GLY A 115 -15.89 16.60 -1.84
C GLY A 115 -15.98 15.23 -2.49
N PHE A 116 -15.94 14.16 -1.65
CA PHE A 116 -15.95 12.79 -2.10
C PHE A 116 -17.22 12.44 -2.89
N SER A 117 -18.39 12.86 -2.41
CA SER A 117 -19.67 12.58 -3.07
C SER A 117 -19.75 13.10 -4.52
N THR A 118 -19.12 14.25 -4.79
CA THR A 118 -19.09 14.84 -6.14
C THR A 118 -18.24 14.03 -7.11
N ILE A 119 -17.21 13.34 -6.62
CA ILE A 119 -16.28 12.60 -7.47
C ILE A 119 -16.48 11.08 -7.44
N GLN A 120 -17.41 10.59 -6.65
CA GLN A 120 -17.63 9.16 -6.42
C GLN A 120 -17.87 8.39 -7.73
N GLU A 121 -18.74 8.88 -8.59
CA GLU A 121 -18.99 8.25 -9.89
C GLU A 121 -17.74 8.20 -10.78
N GLN A 122 -16.95 9.29 -10.79
CA GLN A 122 -15.69 9.35 -11.51
C GLN A 122 -14.70 8.29 -10.99
N LEU A 123 -14.61 8.10 -9.68
CA LEU A 123 -13.76 7.08 -9.06
C LEU A 123 -14.23 5.67 -9.43
N VAL A 124 -15.53 5.39 -9.28
CA VAL A 124 -16.12 4.10 -9.63
C VAL A 124 -15.84 3.73 -11.09
N ASN A 125 -16.08 4.66 -12.02
CA ASN A 125 -15.86 4.44 -13.44
C ASN A 125 -14.37 4.22 -13.74
N SER A 126 -13.48 5.01 -13.15
CA SER A 126 -12.04 4.88 -13.32
C SER A 126 -11.51 3.55 -12.81
N ILE A 127 -11.96 3.11 -11.63
CA ILE A 127 -11.54 1.83 -11.04
C ILE A 127 -12.07 0.66 -11.86
N LYS A 128 -13.33 0.69 -12.31
CA LYS A 128 -13.89 -0.34 -13.20
C LYS A 128 -13.12 -0.45 -14.51
N GLU A 129 -12.76 0.68 -15.12
CA GLU A 129 -11.95 0.70 -16.33
C GLU A 129 -10.55 0.09 -16.12
N ILE A 130 -9.92 0.35 -14.97
CA ILE A 130 -8.62 -0.26 -14.64
C ILE A 130 -8.75 -1.77 -14.47
N LEU A 131 -9.75 -2.23 -13.71
CA LEU A 131 -9.97 -3.65 -13.44
C LEU A 131 -10.35 -4.44 -14.68
N GLN A 132 -11.09 -3.85 -15.63
CA GLN A 132 -11.47 -4.48 -16.89
C GLN A 132 -10.26 -4.92 -17.72
N ASP A 133 -9.21 -4.11 -17.75
CA ASP A 133 -8.01 -4.36 -18.55
C ASP A 133 -6.88 -5.02 -17.74
N SER A 134 -7.14 -5.37 -16.48
CA SER A 134 -6.13 -5.92 -15.57
C SER A 134 -5.99 -7.43 -15.75
N PRO A 135 -4.76 -7.98 -15.63
CA PRO A 135 -4.53 -9.43 -15.65
C PRO A 135 -5.32 -10.14 -14.54
N ALA A 136 -5.79 -11.34 -14.83
CA ALA A 136 -6.41 -12.20 -13.82
C ALA A 136 -5.40 -12.50 -12.68
N GLY A 137 -5.89 -12.48 -11.44
CA GLY A 137 -5.09 -12.79 -10.25
C GLY A 137 -4.28 -11.63 -9.68
N VAL A 138 -4.32 -10.43 -10.28
CA VAL A 138 -3.75 -9.20 -9.71
C VAL A 138 -4.85 -8.35 -9.12
N GLU A 139 -4.72 -8.00 -7.85
CA GLU A 139 -5.69 -7.16 -7.12
C GLU A 139 -5.35 -5.67 -7.27
N LEU A 140 -6.36 -4.82 -7.37
CA LEU A 140 -6.21 -3.37 -7.16
C LEU A 140 -6.54 -3.08 -5.71
N ILE A 141 -5.61 -2.49 -4.98
CA ILE A 141 -5.67 -2.37 -3.52
C ILE A 141 -5.70 -0.90 -3.15
N ILE A 142 -6.85 -0.42 -2.66
CA ILE A 142 -7.00 0.96 -2.21
C ILE A 142 -6.30 1.11 -0.85
N GLU A 143 -5.47 2.13 -0.70
CA GLU A 143 -4.86 2.48 0.58
C GLU A 143 -5.59 3.66 1.22
N ASN A 144 -5.79 3.63 2.55
CA ASN A 144 -6.30 4.77 3.29
C ASN A 144 -5.30 5.94 3.26
N SER A 145 -5.80 7.15 3.47
CA SER A 145 -4.99 8.38 3.43
C SER A 145 -4.99 9.11 4.78
N ALA A 146 -3.95 9.89 5.04
CA ALA A 146 -3.72 10.57 6.32
C ALA A 146 -4.66 11.74 6.67
N GLY A 147 -5.69 12.00 5.86
CA GLY A 147 -6.67 13.07 6.15
C GLY A 147 -6.20 14.47 5.76
N GLN A 148 -5.10 14.64 5.04
CA GLN A 148 -4.73 15.92 4.46
C GLN A 148 -5.86 16.45 3.57
N LYS A 149 -5.97 17.78 3.45
CA LYS A 149 -7.05 18.47 2.71
C LYS A 149 -7.43 17.79 1.40
N GLY A 150 -8.62 17.20 1.37
CA GLY A 150 -9.21 16.64 0.16
C GLY A 150 -8.61 15.32 -0.32
N LYS A 151 -7.76 14.66 0.46
CA LYS A 151 -7.30 13.29 0.16
C LYS A 151 -8.47 12.32 0.21
N ILE A 152 -8.54 11.45 -0.78
CA ILE A 152 -9.59 10.43 -0.94
C ILE A 152 -9.25 9.23 -0.04
N CYS A 153 -10.27 8.58 0.51
CA CYS A 153 -10.11 7.43 1.40
C CYS A 153 -9.42 7.76 2.75
N SER A 154 -9.60 8.97 3.24
CA SER A 154 -9.23 9.33 4.61
C SER A 154 -10.26 8.84 5.65
N GLN A 155 -11.47 8.49 5.20
CA GLN A 155 -12.53 7.88 6.00
C GLN A 155 -12.75 6.44 5.55
N LEU A 156 -12.88 5.51 6.50
CA LEU A 156 -13.13 4.09 6.20
C LEU A 156 -14.47 3.88 5.47
N SER A 157 -15.45 4.75 5.71
CA SER A 157 -16.74 4.77 5.00
C SER A 157 -16.59 5.01 3.49
N GLU A 158 -15.60 5.81 3.07
CA GLU A 158 -15.34 6.05 1.65
C GLU A 158 -14.79 4.78 0.97
N ILE A 159 -13.92 4.04 1.66
CA ILE A 159 -13.37 2.76 1.19
C ILE A 159 -14.50 1.72 1.08
N SER A 160 -15.31 1.57 2.14
CA SER A 160 -16.46 0.65 2.18
C SER A 160 -17.43 0.93 1.03
N LEU A 161 -17.74 2.21 0.79
CA LEU A 161 -18.64 2.63 -0.28
C LEU A 161 -18.09 2.29 -1.67
N LEU A 162 -16.80 2.48 -1.91
CA LEU A 162 -16.17 2.11 -3.18
C LEU A 162 -16.18 0.59 -3.39
N LEU A 163 -15.80 -0.18 -2.36
CA LEU A 163 -15.79 -1.64 -2.41
C LEU A 163 -17.19 -2.19 -2.72
N SER A 164 -18.21 -1.73 -2.01
CA SER A 164 -19.60 -2.20 -2.19
C SER A 164 -20.24 -1.74 -3.50
N THR A 165 -19.92 -0.53 -3.99
CA THR A 165 -20.47 0.00 -5.24
C THR A 165 -19.85 -0.66 -6.48
N ILE A 166 -18.57 -0.99 -6.41
CA ILE A 166 -17.85 -1.60 -7.54
C ILE A 166 -18.11 -3.10 -7.59
N ASP A 167 -18.15 -3.76 -6.44
CA ASP A 167 -18.46 -5.19 -6.24
C ASP A 167 -17.63 -6.12 -7.15
N ASP A 168 -16.33 -5.83 -7.28
CA ASP A 168 -15.37 -6.68 -7.98
C ASP A 168 -14.46 -7.37 -6.95
N SER A 169 -14.39 -8.69 -7.01
CA SER A 169 -13.58 -9.49 -6.08
C SER A 169 -12.08 -9.16 -6.09
N ARG A 170 -11.59 -8.52 -7.15
CA ARG A 170 -10.21 -8.07 -7.30
C ARG A 170 -9.95 -6.69 -6.69
N LEU A 171 -11.00 -5.96 -6.30
CA LEU A 171 -10.85 -4.71 -5.56
C LEU A 171 -10.70 -5.01 -4.07
N LYS A 172 -9.58 -4.61 -3.51
CA LYS A 172 -9.19 -4.84 -2.12
C LYS A 172 -8.74 -3.54 -1.48
N TRP A 173 -8.34 -3.59 -0.23
CA TRP A 173 -7.75 -2.45 0.45
C TRP A 173 -6.59 -2.83 1.36
N CYS A 174 -5.75 -1.85 1.63
CA CYS A 174 -4.62 -1.88 2.54
C CYS A 174 -4.84 -0.83 3.62
N TYR A 175 -4.51 -1.14 4.86
CA TYR A 175 -4.52 -0.17 5.93
C TYR A 175 -3.11 0.25 6.31
N ASP A 176 -2.84 1.55 6.23
CA ASP A 176 -1.63 2.18 6.75
C ASP A 176 -1.90 2.80 8.12
N THR A 177 -1.07 2.43 9.10
CA THR A 177 -1.20 2.89 10.50
C THR A 177 -0.86 4.36 10.67
N CYS A 178 0.16 4.88 9.98
CA CYS A 178 0.50 6.31 9.98
C CYS A 178 -0.61 7.15 9.37
N HIS A 179 -1.19 6.69 8.26
CA HIS A 179 -2.31 7.38 7.61
C HIS A 179 -3.57 7.37 8.47
N GLY A 180 -3.90 6.23 9.08
CA GLY A 180 -5.02 6.15 10.02
C GLY A 180 -4.84 7.07 11.23
N TRP A 181 -3.63 7.10 11.79
CA TRP A 181 -3.27 8.03 12.86
C TRP A 181 -3.44 9.49 12.44
N GLY A 182 -2.91 9.84 11.27
CA GLY A 182 -3.05 11.18 10.71
C GLY A 182 -4.51 11.58 10.47
N ALA A 183 -5.34 10.65 10.01
CA ALA A 183 -6.78 10.85 9.81
C ALA A 183 -7.61 10.87 11.11
N GLY A 184 -6.99 10.60 12.26
CA GLY A 184 -7.68 10.57 13.56
C GLY A 184 -8.46 9.28 13.80
N ILE A 185 -8.11 8.19 13.15
CA ILE A 185 -8.70 6.87 13.37
C ILE A 185 -8.00 6.22 14.55
N SER A 186 -8.74 6.02 15.65
CA SER A 186 -8.20 5.42 16.87
C SER A 186 -8.18 3.90 16.78
N PHE A 187 -7.11 3.26 17.28
CA PHE A 187 -6.98 1.81 17.45
C PHE A 187 -7.52 1.31 18.81
N GLY A 188 -8.42 2.06 19.43
CA GLY A 188 -9.03 1.68 20.69
C GLY A 188 -9.96 0.46 20.60
N LYS A 189 -10.72 0.19 21.68
CA LYS A 189 -11.67 -0.95 21.76
C LYS A 189 -12.72 -0.96 20.65
N ASP A 190 -13.00 0.19 20.04
CA ASP A 190 -14.02 0.34 18.99
C ASP A 190 -13.48 0.09 17.57
N TRP A 191 -12.20 -0.19 17.42
CA TRP A 191 -11.58 -0.47 16.10
C TRP A 191 -12.20 -1.68 15.41
N GLU A 192 -12.39 -2.76 16.17
CA GLU A 192 -13.05 -3.98 15.70
C GLU A 192 -14.47 -3.69 15.21
N ASN A 193 -15.25 -2.97 16.01
CA ASN A 193 -16.60 -2.58 15.67
C ASN A 193 -16.62 -1.72 14.39
N THR A 194 -15.64 -0.81 14.23
CA THR A 194 -15.51 0.04 13.05
C THR A 194 -15.24 -0.80 11.79
N LEU A 195 -14.32 -1.76 11.83
CA LEU A 195 -14.05 -2.63 10.69
C LEU A 195 -15.25 -3.51 10.33
N HIS A 196 -15.96 -4.03 11.33
CA HIS A 196 -17.17 -4.83 11.13
C HIS A 196 -18.34 -3.98 10.63
N GLN A 197 -18.54 -2.78 11.18
CA GLN A 197 -19.58 -1.86 10.77
C GLN A 197 -19.49 -1.53 9.27
N PHE A 198 -18.28 -1.43 8.73
CA PHE A 198 -18.05 -1.13 7.32
C PHE A 198 -17.78 -2.37 6.45
N ASP A 199 -17.90 -3.60 7.00
CA ASP A 199 -17.59 -4.88 6.30
C ASP A 199 -16.20 -4.89 5.62
N LEU A 200 -15.21 -4.28 6.26
CA LEU A 200 -13.88 -4.05 5.68
C LEU A 200 -12.91 -5.23 5.88
N VAL A 201 -13.18 -6.11 6.85
CA VAL A 201 -12.24 -7.19 7.24
C VAL A 201 -11.95 -8.13 6.07
N LYS A 202 -12.98 -8.57 5.33
CA LYS A 202 -12.83 -9.55 4.23
C LYS A 202 -12.04 -9.04 3.03
N SER A 203 -12.02 -7.72 2.85
CA SER A 203 -11.36 -7.08 1.73
C SER A 203 -9.99 -6.52 2.08
N LEU A 204 -9.58 -6.59 3.36
CA LEU A 204 -8.26 -6.18 3.83
C LEU A 204 -7.23 -7.25 3.47
N VAL A 205 -6.19 -6.89 2.72
CA VAL A 205 -5.22 -7.85 2.20
C VAL A 205 -3.77 -7.55 2.55
N CYS A 206 -3.50 -6.37 3.10
CA CYS A 206 -2.18 -5.92 3.51
C CYS A 206 -2.29 -4.88 4.62
N LEU A 207 -1.29 -4.84 5.49
CA LEU A 207 -1.10 -3.79 6.47
C LEU A 207 0.21 -3.08 6.21
N HIS A 208 0.16 -1.76 6.03
CA HIS A 208 1.34 -0.91 6.12
C HIS A 208 1.51 -0.51 7.58
N ILE A 209 2.60 -0.96 8.18
CA ILE A 209 2.90 -0.68 9.58
C ILE A 209 4.00 0.37 9.63
N ASN A 210 3.59 1.59 9.89
CA ASN A 210 4.45 2.76 9.91
C ASN A 210 4.16 3.57 11.18
N ASP A 211 5.20 4.06 11.85
CA ASP A 211 5.04 5.07 12.89
C ASP A 211 4.89 6.45 12.25
N SER A 212 4.47 7.45 12.99
CA SER A 212 4.16 8.78 12.45
C SER A 212 4.96 9.89 13.11
N LYS A 213 5.53 10.79 12.29
CA LYS A 213 6.09 12.08 12.76
C LYS A 213 5.00 13.03 13.24
N GLY A 214 3.76 12.86 12.74
CA GLY A 214 2.62 13.70 13.04
C GLY A 214 1.89 13.33 14.32
N VAL A 215 1.14 14.28 14.85
CA VAL A 215 0.23 14.04 15.98
C VAL A 215 -1.06 13.39 15.49
N PHE A 216 -1.77 12.72 16.39
CA PHE A 216 -3.07 12.10 16.12
C PHE A 216 -4.07 13.14 15.56
N GLY A 217 -4.73 12.80 14.44
CA GLY A 217 -5.68 13.67 13.78
C GLY A 217 -5.06 14.90 13.09
N GLY A 218 -3.71 14.96 13.01
CA GLY A 218 -3.01 16.12 12.46
C GLY A 218 -2.97 16.19 10.92
N GLY A 219 -3.44 15.17 10.23
CA GLY A 219 -3.48 15.11 8.77
C GLY A 219 -2.10 15.03 8.11
N LEU A 220 -1.05 14.65 8.85
CA LEU A 220 0.31 14.59 8.33
C LEU A 220 0.66 13.18 7.86
N ASP A 221 0.99 13.08 6.58
CA ASP A 221 1.53 11.88 5.95
C ASP A 221 3.07 11.98 5.95
N ARG A 222 3.67 11.53 7.04
CA ARG A 222 5.13 11.47 7.23
C ARG A 222 5.47 10.31 8.15
N HIS A 223 5.99 9.25 7.54
CA HIS A 223 6.43 8.07 8.24
C HIS A 223 7.65 8.34 9.11
N GLU A 224 7.75 7.61 10.20
CA GLU A 224 8.90 7.53 11.07
C GLU A 224 9.28 6.07 11.28
N ASN A 225 10.51 5.81 11.69
CA ASN A 225 10.94 4.48 12.10
C ASN A 225 10.09 3.98 13.27
N LEU A 226 9.86 2.68 13.32
CA LEU A 226 8.99 2.07 14.32
C LEU A 226 9.50 2.34 15.74
N GLY A 227 8.66 2.97 16.53
CA GLY A 227 8.97 3.34 17.92
C GLY A 227 9.66 4.69 18.09
N GLU A 228 10.03 5.37 17.01
CA GLU A 228 10.64 6.71 17.04
C GLU A 228 9.61 7.82 16.78
N GLY A 229 8.40 7.45 16.36
CA GLY A 229 7.31 8.36 16.07
C GLY A 229 6.40 8.67 17.27
N LYS A 230 5.24 9.27 16.97
CA LYS A 230 4.24 9.71 17.96
C LYS A 230 3.25 8.62 18.36
N MET A 231 3.17 7.51 17.60
CA MET A 231 2.33 6.37 17.95
C MET A 231 3.02 5.48 18.97
N GLY A 232 4.26 5.12 18.72
CA GLY A 232 5.10 4.29 19.56
C GLY A 232 4.78 2.79 19.46
N LEU A 233 5.76 1.96 19.82
CA LEU A 233 5.69 0.48 19.69
C LEU A 233 4.52 -0.17 20.41
N LYS A 234 4.09 0.38 21.55
CA LYS A 234 2.99 -0.19 22.33
C LYS A 234 1.66 -0.16 21.57
N GLU A 235 1.35 0.94 20.90
CA GLU A 235 0.10 1.05 20.13
C GLU A 235 0.19 0.25 18.84
N LEU A 236 1.32 0.30 18.14
CA LEU A 236 1.57 -0.52 16.96
C LEU A 236 1.49 -2.02 17.29
N GLY A 237 2.08 -2.47 18.41
CA GLY A 237 2.03 -3.86 18.83
C GLY A 237 0.61 -4.36 19.11
N LYS A 238 -0.24 -3.55 19.75
CA LYS A 238 -1.66 -3.90 19.92
C LYS A 238 -2.37 -4.08 18.59
N PHE A 239 -2.06 -3.24 17.62
CA PHE A 239 -2.66 -3.28 16.28
C PHE A 239 -2.25 -4.54 15.52
N VAL A 240 -0.94 -4.84 15.41
CA VAL A 240 -0.46 -6.01 14.66
C VAL A 240 -0.92 -7.34 15.27
N ASN A 241 -1.10 -7.40 16.60
CA ASN A 241 -1.57 -8.60 17.32
C ASN A 241 -3.09 -8.73 17.37
N TYR A 242 -3.81 -7.88 16.63
CA TYR A 242 -5.27 -8.00 16.57
C TYR A 242 -5.67 -9.31 15.84
N PRO A 243 -6.53 -10.16 16.40
CA PRO A 243 -6.78 -11.50 15.87
C PRO A 243 -7.27 -11.56 14.42
N ALA A 244 -8.05 -10.55 13.97
CA ALA A 244 -8.52 -10.50 12.59
C ALA A 244 -7.40 -10.25 11.57
N PHE A 245 -6.22 -9.81 12.00
CA PHE A 245 -5.06 -9.54 11.17
C PHE A 245 -4.07 -10.70 11.10
N ASN A 246 -4.33 -11.78 11.84
CA ASN A 246 -3.54 -13.00 11.75
C ASN A 246 -3.45 -13.44 10.28
N ASN A 247 -2.24 -13.66 9.80
CA ASN A 247 -1.90 -14.05 8.42
C ASN A 247 -1.93 -12.92 7.36
N LEU A 248 -2.27 -11.67 7.72
CA LEU A 248 -2.05 -10.57 6.80
C LEU A 248 -0.55 -10.26 6.69
N PRO A 249 -0.05 -9.97 5.49
CA PRO A 249 1.30 -9.48 5.30
C PRO A 249 1.44 -8.07 5.90
N LEU A 250 2.58 -7.85 6.55
CA LEU A 250 2.97 -6.60 7.17
C LEU A 250 4.11 -5.99 6.36
N ILE A 251 3.93 -4.79 5.88
CA ILE A 251 4.94 -4.05 5.10
C ILE A 251 5.27 -2.75 5.84
N THR A 252 6.55 -2.43 6.00
CA THR A 252 6.97 -1.11 6.45
C THR A 252 7.43 -0.25 5.28
N GLU A 253 7.14 1.04 5.38
CA GLU A 253 7.62 2.08 4.48
C GLU A 253 8.43 3.13 5.24
N ALA A 254 8.96 2.74 6.39
CA ALA A 254 9.78 3.58 7.23
C ALA A 254 10.96 4.19 6.47
N PRO A 255 11.40 5.41 6.83
CA PRO A 255 12.50 6.08 6.14
C PRO A 255 13.84 5.36 6.29
N GLY A 256 13.96 4.46 7.26
CA GLY A 256 15.18 3.76 7.58
C GLY A 256 16.23 4.67 8.21
N PHE A 257 17.41 4.14 8.45
CA PHE A 257 18.51 4.93 8.99
C PHE A 257 19.00 5.94 7.95
N GLU A 258 19.17 7.20 8.36
CA GLU A 258 19.62 8.32 7.51
C GLU A 258 18.69 8.62 6.31
N ASP A 259 17.38 8.39 6.44
CA ASP A 259 16.39 8.64 5.38
C ASP A 259 16.71 7.94 4.04
N LYS A 260 17.36 6.79 4.09
CA LYS A 260 17.81 6.06 2.88
C LYS A 260 16.99 4.82 2.56
N GLY A 261 15.84 4.66 3.23
CA GLY A 261 14.93 3.54 3.08
C GLY A 261 15.36 2.30 3.86
N PRO A 262 14.48 1.33 4.03
CA PRO A 262 14.71 0.12 4.82
C PRO A 262 15.72 -0.85 4.19
N ASP A 263 16.22 -0.58 2.98
CA ASP A 263 17.13 -1.43 2.20
C ASP A 263 18.61 -1.31 2.59
N LYS A 264 18.96 -0.62 3.71
CA LYS A 264 20.36 -0.47 4.15
C LYS A 264 20.74 -1.37 5.33
N LYS A 265 22.06 -1.50 5.47
CA LYS A 265 22.91 -2.43 6.24
C LYS A 265 22.41 -2.95 7.61
N GLU A 266 21.36 -2.37 8.18
CA GLU A 266 20.77 -2.89 9.41
C GLU A 266 19.24 -3.06 9.25
N PRO A 267 18.69 -4.23 9.56
CA PRO A 267 17.27 -4.55 9.42
C PRO A 267 16.43 -4.01 10.61
N GLY A 268 16.58 -2.70 10.93
CA GLY A 268 16.00 -2.13 12.14
C GLY A 268 14.51 -2.42 12.28
N ASP A 269 13.71 -1.91 11.33
CA ASP A 269 12.25 -2.02 11.44
C ASP A 269 11.73 -3.46 11.27
N ILE A 270 12.32 -4.26 10.37
CA ILE A 270 11.92 -5.67 10.21
C ILE A 270 12.22 -6.50 11.45
N LYS A 271 13.36 -6.27 12.12
CA LYS A 271 13.65 -6.90 13.42
C LYS A 271 12.66 -6.45 14.50
N ILE A 272 12.33 -5.16 14.55
CA ILE A 272 11.37 -4.63 15.50
C ILE A 272 10.02 -5.30 15.28
N PHE A 273 9.56 -5.46 14.04
CA PHE A 273 8.37 -6.22 13.71
C PHE A 273 8.40 -7.64 14.29
N SER A 274 9.51 -8.36 14.07
CA SER A 274 9.66 -9.72 14.58
C SER A 274 9.62 -9.80 16.10
N CYS A 275 9.90 -8.70 16.79
CA CYS A 275 9.79 -8.61 18.26
C CYS A 275 8.39 -8.16 18.73
N MET A 276 7.57 -7.55 17.84
CA MET A 276 6.21 -7.09 18.17
C MET A 276 5.15 -8.19 18.01
N ILE A 277 5.44 -9.21 17.23
CA ILE A 277 4.61 -10.39 16.94
C ILE A 277 4.99 -11.53 17.87
#